data_b08317a5965c423fd72259e4f1a65bce
#
_entry.id   b08317a5965c423fd72259e4f1a65bce
#
_cell.length_a   1.000
_cell.length_b   1.000
_cell.length_c   1.000
_cell.angle_alpha   90.00
_cell.angle_beta   90.00
_cell.angle_gamma   90.00
#
_symmetry.space_group_name_H-M   'P 1'
#
loop_
_entity.id
_entity.type
_entity.pdbx_description
1 polymer ?
#
loop_
_entity_poly.entity_id
_entity_poly.type
_entity_poly.pdbx_seq_one_letter_code
_entity_poly.pdbx_strand_id
1 'polypeptide(L)'
;MGRCTICKFRRATAMSRYGEFAYVYDQLMADVPYDDWAEFFNQQVAKAKTKPDSILDLACGTGELSVRFAQEGFSVVGVDLSDDMLMVAQEKATEAGVTLSLFQQNMAELELLKEFDCVVIFCDSLNYLQSDKEVQETIQRVYKHLKPGGLFVFDVHSVHKMKDVFGNQSFSYVDEDVSYIWNCTYDDTDMRVEHDITFFAYDEEMDAYHRFDEVHAQRTWSIDHYQSWLSEAGFINIEVSADFKMSEPTSYSERIFFSAQKKEAE
;
A
#
# COMPACT_ATOMS: atom_id res chain seq x y z
N MET A 1 21.54 -10.42 26.62
CA MET A 1 22.42 -9.28 26.29
C MET A 1 23.02 -9.54 24.90
N GLY A 2 22.35 -9.14 23.87
CA GLY A 2 22.81 -9.18 22.49
C GLY A 2 22.70 -7.76 21.92
N ARG A 3 23.83 -7.10 21.67
CA ARG A 3 23.87 -5.78 21.06
C ARG A 3 23.42 -5.91 19.60
N CYS A 4 22.31 -5.29 19.26
CA CYS A 4 21.90 -5.06 17.88
C CYS A 4 22.94 -4.11 17.23
N THR A 5 23.43 -4.51 16.08
CA THR A 5 24.44 -3.76 15.32
C THR A 5 23.72 -2.59 14.64
N ILE A 6 23.96 -1.39 15.15
CA ILE A 6 23.41 -0.13 14.63
C ILE A 6 23.92 0.06 13.21
N CYS A 7 23.00 0.11 12.26
CA CYS A 7 23.28 0.50 10.88
C CYS A 7 23.67 1.98 10.86
N LYS A 8 24.90 2.29 10.47
CA LYS A 8 25.44 3.65 10.44
C LYS A 8 24.76 4.45 9.33
N PHE A 9 24.04 5.49 9.71
CA PHE A 9 23.54 6.51 8.80
C PHE A 9 24.65 7.02 7.86
N ARG A 10 24.41 6.96 6.55
CA ARG A 10 25.20 7.69 5.56
C ARG A 10 24.59 9.08 5.39
N ARG A 11 25.48 10.10 5.38
CA ARG A 11 25.17 11.51 5.20
C ARG A 11 24.17 11.74 4.08
N ALA A 12 22.97 12.24 4.43
CA ALA A 12 22.07 12.88 3.50
C ALA A 12 22.52 14.34 3.31
N THR A 13 22.83 14.71 2.09
CA THR A 13 22.94 16.13 1.67
C THR A 13 21.55 16.74 1.74
N ALA A 14 21.46 18.01 2.22
CA ALA A 14 20.22 18.78 2.48
C ALA A 14 18.99 18.30 1.71
N MET A 15 18.18 17.46 2.36
CA MET A 15 16.93 16.93 1.82
C MET A 15 15.80 17.97 1.92
N SER A 16 14.87 17.94 0.97
CA SER A 16 13.63 18.70 1.07
C SER A 16 12.79 18.18 2.24
N ARG A 17 11.94 19.02 2.86
CA ARG A 17 11.07 18.64 3.99
C ARG A 17 10.18 17.40 3.72
N TYR A 18 9.89 17.10 2.46
CA TYR A 18 9.10 15.94 2.03
C TYR A 18 9.93 14.64 2.00
N GLY A 19 11.23 14.73 1.72
CA GLY A 19 12.13 13.57 1.77
C GLY A 19 12.32 13.03 3.19
N GLU A 20 12.27 13.87 4.21
CA GLU A 20 12.37 13.46 5.62
C GLU A 20 11.20 12.54 6.03
N PHE A 21 9.98 12.83 5.57
CA PHE A 21 8.81 11.99 5.87
C PHE A 21 8.95 10.57 5.33
N ALA A 22 9.42 10.38 4.09
CA ALA A 22 9.53 9.06 3.49
C ALA A 22 10.50 8.14 4.27
N TYR A 23 11.59 8.69 4.80
CA TYR A 23 12.53 7.92 5.64
C TYR A 23 12.00 7.64 7.04
N VAL A 24 11.34 8.63 7.67
CA VAL A 24 10.70 8.43 8.99
C VAL A 24 9.54 7.44 8.86
N TYR A 25 8.76 7.55 7.81
CA TYR A 25 7.71 6.60 7.48
C TYR A 25 8.25 5.17 7.40
N ASP A 26 9.38 4.98 6.73
CA ASP A 26 9.98 3.68 6.58
C ASP A 26 10.45 3.06 7.91
N GLN A 27 11.00 3.87 8.80
CA GLN A 27 11.36 3.43 10.16
C GLN A 27 10.13 3.03 10.97
N LEU A 28 9.06 3.82 10.92
CA LEU A 28 7.81 3.54 11.60
C LEU A 28 7.10 2.30 11.07
N MET A 29 7.27 2.03 9.78
CA MET A 29 6.68 0.89 9.09
C MET A 29 7.56 -0.37 9.15
N ALA A 30 8.71 -0.33 9.85
CA ALA A 30 9.62 -1.49 9.95
C ALA A 30 8.97 -2.71 10.63
N ASP A 31 8.02 -2.48 11.54
CA ASP A 31 7.28 -3.54 12.25
C ASP A 31 6.01 -4.00 11.49
N VAL A 32 5.71 -3.41 10.33
CA VAL A 32 4.56 -3.84 9.51
C VAL A 32 4.86 -5.21 8.91
N PRO A 33 3.95 -6.17 9.04
CA PRO A 33 4.18 -7.55 8.59
C PRO A 33 4.03 -7.67 7.06
N TYR A 34 4.90 -7.00 6.28
CA TYR A 34 4.87 -7.05 4.81
C TYR A 34 4.98 -8.47 4.26
N ASP A 35 5.60 -9.37 5.02
CA ASP A 35 5.68 -10.79 4.64
C ASP A 35 4.30 -11.45 4.58
N ASP A 36 3.32 -10.99 5.39
CA ASP A 36 1.94 -11.51 5.35
C ASP A 36 1.25 -11.11 4.03
N TRP A 37 1.51 -9.89 3.48
CA TRP A 37 1.01 -9.50 2.16
C TRP A 37 1.66 -10.30 1.04
N ALA A 38 2.97 -10.52 1.11
CA ALA A 38 3.69 -11.31 0.12
C ALA A 38 3.20 -12.78 0.14
N GLU A 39 3.02 -13.36 1.33
CA GLU A 39 2.46 -14.70 1.47
C GLU A 39 1.02 -14.79 0.94
N PHE A 40 0.17 -13.83 1.30
CA PHE A 40 -1.20 -13.75 0.79
C PHE A 40 -1.22 -13.67 -0.75
N PHE A 41 -0.40 -12.80 -1.34
CA PHE A 41 -0.27 -12.70 -2.79
C PHE A 41 0.18 -14.03 -3.40
N ASN A 42 1.19 -14.67 -2.84
CA ASN A 42 1.69 -15.96 -3.31
C ASN A 42 0.61 -17.06 -3.25
N GLN A 43 -0.25 -17.06 -2.21
CA GLN A 43 -1.39 -17.97 -2.13
C GLN A 43 -2.42 -17.70 -3.25
N GLN A 44 -2.66 -16.45 -3.63
CA GLN A 44 -3.55 -16.11 -4.76
C GLN A 44 -2.93 -16.55 -6.09
N VAL A 45 -1.65 -16.27 -6.30
CA VAL A 45 -0.90 -16.65 -7.50
C VAL A 45 -0.84 -18.18 -7.67
N ALA A 46 -0.74 -18.94 -6.58
CA ALA A 46 -0.72 -20.41 -6.63
C ALA A 46 -2.01 -21.02 -7.22
N LYS A 47 -3.11 -20.27 -7.24
CA LYS A 47 -4.37 -20.71 -7.87
C LYS A 47 -4.37 -20.49 -9.39
N ALA A 48 -3.43 -19.69 -9.92
CA ALA A 48 -3.35 -19.38 -11.34
C ALA A 48 -2.92 -20.59 -12.17
N LYS A 49 -3.46 -20.73 -13.38
CA LYS A 49 -3.10 -21.81 -14.31
C LYS A 49 -1.66 -21.74 -14.81
N THR A 50 -1.15 -20.52 -14.92
CA THR A 50 0.22 -20.23 -15.37
C THR A 50 0.90 -19.35 -14.34
N LYS A 51 2.19 -19.62 -14.06
CA LYS A 51 2.96 -18.77 -13.16
C LYS A 51 3.09 -17.37 -13.77
N PRO A 52 2.67 -16.29 -13.07
CA PRO A 52 2.88 -14.93 -13.55
C PRO A 52 4.37 -14.61 -13.55
N ASP A 53 4.76 -13.69 -14.44
CA ASP A 53 6.14 -13.23 -14.62
C ASP A 53 6.28 -11.73 -14.29
N SER A 54 5.20 -10.97 -14.45
CA SER A 54 5.21 -9.52 -14.30
C SER A 54 4.15 -9.01 -13.34
N ILE A 55 4.56 -8.10 -12.46
CA ILE A 55 3.70 -7.43 -11.47
C ILE A 55 3.75 -5.92 -11.70
N LEU A 56 2.58 -5.28 -11.64
CA LEU A 56 2.45 -3.85 -11.40
C LEU A 56 2.05 -3.65 -9.94
N ASP A 57 2.93 -3.03 -9.17
CA ASP A 57 2.69 -2.61 -7.78
C ASP A 57 2.25 -1.13 -7.82
N LEU A 58 0.94 -0.90 -7.67
CA LEU A 58 0.31 0.40 -7.84
C LEU A 58 0.07 1.04 -6.46
N ALA A 59 0.60 2.23 -6.25
CA ALA A 59 0.86 2.89 -4.98
C ALA A 59 1.90 2.12 -4.15
N CYS A 60 3.06 1.89 -4.74
CA CYS A 60 4.11 1.05 -4.17
C CYS A 60 4.84 1.68 -2.97
N GLY A 61 4.63 2.97 -2.69
CA GLY A 61 5.28 3.69 -1.60
C GLY A 61 6.80 3.59 -1.65
N THR A 62 7.41 3.27 -0.51
CA THR A 62 8.86 3.05 -0.38
C THR A 62 9.34 1.70 -0.94
N GLY A 63 8.50 0.96 -1.67
CA GLY A 63 8.87 -0.21 -2.44
C GLY A 63 9.09 -1.50 -1.66
N GLU A 64 8.63 -1.58 -0.40
CA GLU A 64 8.83 -2.76 0.44
C GLU A 64 8.33 -4.06 -0.20
N LEU A 65 7.12 -4.05 -0.74
CA LEU A 65 6.55 -5.21 -1.43
C LEU A 65 7.16 -5.38 -2.83
N SER A 66 7.38 -4.28 -3.55
CA SER A 66 8.03 -4.30 -4.86
C SER A 66 9.40 -5.01 -4.83
N VAL A 67 10.22 -4.71 -3.80
CA VAL A 67 11.54 -5.35 -3.62
C VAL A 67 11.39 -6.83 -3.33
N ARG A 68 10.46 -7.24 -2.43
CA ARG A 68 10.19 -8.65 -2.13
C ARG A 68 9.76 -9.43 -3.37
N PHE A 69 8.84 -8.89 -4.16
CA PHE A 69 8.42 -9.52 -5.41
C PHE A 69 9.56 -9.65 -6.42
N ALA A 70 10.42 -8.63 -6.53
CA ALA A 70 11.59 -8.70 -7.39
C ALA A 70 12.61 -9.75 -6.92
N GLN A 71 12.82 -9.90 -5.61
CA GLN A 71 13.67 -10.95 -5.03
C GLN A 71 13.11 -12.36 -5.28
N GLU A 72 11.78 -12.52 -5.36
CA GLU A 72 11.12 -13.77 -5.74
C GLU A 72 11.19 -14.06 -7.25
N GLY A 73 11.76 -13.14 -8.03
CA GLY A 73 12.05 -13.29 -9.46
C GLY A 73 10.98 -12.72 -10.39
N PHE A 74 10.02 -11.94 -9.88
CA PHE A 74 9.07 -11.23 -10.72
C PHE A 74 9.71 -10.00 -11.39
N SER A 75 9.27 -9.68 -12.60
CA SER A 75 9.53 -8.39 -13.23
C SER A 75 8.57 -7.35 -12.68
N VAL A 76 9.06 -6.45 -11.84
CA VAL A 76 8.21 -5.50 -11.10
C VAL A 76 8.28 -4.10 -11.71
N VAL A 77 7.11 -3.50 -11.89
CA VAL A 77 6.93 -2.07 -12.13
C VAL A 77 6.23 -1.48 -10.91
N GLY A 78 6.82 -0.48 -10.27
CA GLY A 78 6.22 0.27 -9.17
C GLY A 78 5.70 1.61 -9.67
N VAL A 79 4.52 1.99 -9.21
CA VAL A 79 3.92 3.31 -9.48
C VAL A 79 3.48 3.92 -8.16
N ASP A 80 3.86 5.17 -7.92
CA ASP A 80 3.39 5.94 -6.78
C ASP A 80 3.14 7.40 -7.18
N LEU A 81 2.35 8.11 -6.40
CA LEU A 81 2.09 9.53 -6.59
C LEU A 81 3.26 10.39 -6.09
N SER A 82 3.97 9.93 -5.07
CA SER A 82 5.05 10.62 -4.39
C SER A 82 6.41 10.28 -5.01
N ASP A 83 7.09 11.29 -5.53
CA ASP A 83 8.47 11.17 -6.04
C ASP A 83 9.46 10.81 -4.91
N ASP A 84 9.25 11.36 -3.71
CA ASP A 84 10.08 11.07 -2.54
C ASP A 84 9.98 9.58 -2.12
N MET A 85 8.78 9.00 -2.16
CA MET A 85 8.59 7.56 -1.91
C MET A 85 9.31 6.71 -2.95
N LEU A 86 9.24 7.09 -4.22
CA LEU A 86 9.93 6.39 -5.32
C LEU A 86 11.45 6.49 -5.21
N MET A 87 11.99 7.60 -4.69
CA MET A 87 13.43 7.71 -4.41
C MET A 87 13.87 6.68 -3.37
N VAL A 88 13.14 6.54 -2.27
CA VAL A 88 13.42 5.52 -1.24
C VAL A 88 13.28 4.11 -1.81
N ALA A 89 12.24 3.86 -2.64
CA ALA A 89 12.05 2.58 -3.32
C ALA A 89 13.24 2.22 -4.22
N GLN A 90 13.80 3.20 -4.95
CA GLN A 90 14.98 3.00 -5.79
C GLN A 90 16.24 2.68 -4.97
N GLU A 91 16.43 3.34 -3.82
CA GLU A 91 17.54 3.08 -2.90
C GLU A 91 17.44 1.65 -2.34
N LYS A 92 16.27 1.24 -1.85
CA LYS A 92 16.02 -0.13 -1.36
C LYS A 92 16.27 -1.19 -2.43
N ALA A 93 15.80 -0.96 -3.65
CA ALA A 93 16.05 -1.88 -4.76
C ALA A 93 17.54 -2.05 -5.03
N THR A 94 18.31 -0.94 -4.97
CA THR A 94 19.73 -0.94 -5.17
C THR A 94 20.45 -1.70 -4.05
N GLU A 95 20.08 -1.48 -2.81
CA GLU A 95 20.63 -2.17 -1.63
C GLU A 95 20.30 -3.68 -1.65
N ALA A 96 19.11 -4.04 -2.08
CA ALA A 96 18.67 -5.42 -2.23
C ALA A 96 19.26 -6.13 -3.46
N GLY A 97 19.92 -5.39 -4.36
CA GLY A 97 20.49 -5.94 -5.60
C GLY A 97 19.46 -6.35 -6.63
N VAL A 98 18.27 -5.76 -6.60
CA VAL A 98 17.18 -6.00 -7.55
C VAL A 98 16.95 -4.79 -8.44
N THR A 99 16.22 -4.97 -9.54
CA THR A 99 15.86 -3.90 -10.46
C THR A 99 14.35 -3.68 -10.43
N LEU A 100 13.94 -2.44 -10.16
CA LEU A 100 12.58 -1.97 -10.28
C LEU A 100 12.48 -0.95 -11.43
N SER A 101 11.33 -0.91 -12.10
CA SER A 101 10.99 0.19 -13.01
C SER A 101 9.96 1.06 -12.29
N LEU A 102 10.31 2.29 -11.93
CA LEU A 102 9.50 3.16 -11.10
C LEU A 102 8.95 4.33 -11.91
N PHE A 103 7.66 4.66 -11.72
CA PHE A 103 6.98 5.76 -12.41
C PHE A 103 6.10 6.56 -11.46
N GLN A 104 6.20 7.88 -11.53
CA GLN A 104 5.32 8.77 -10.78
C GLN A 104 4.02 8.98 -11.55
N GLN A 105 2.90 8.42 -11.06
CA GLN A 105 1.57 8.61 -11.62
C GLN A 105 0.48 8.51 -10.54
N ASN A 106 -0.66 9.14 -10.79
CA ASN A 106 -1.89 8.94 -10.05
C ASN A 106 -2.54 7.62 -10.49
N MET A 107 -2.91 6.76 -9.53
CA MET A 107 -3.52 5.46 -9.86
C MET A 107 -4.85 5.58 -10.62
N ALA A 108 -5.63 6.63 -10.40
CA ALA A 108 -6.87 6.89 -11.12
C ALA A 108 -6.64 7.35 -12.59
N GLU A 109 -5.42 7.79 -12.92
CA GLU A 109 -5.02 8.27 -14.24
C GLU A 109 -3.94 7.39 -14.88
N LEU A 110 -3.72 6.19 -14.35
CA LEU A 110 -2.68 5.27 -14.79
C LEU A 110 -2.65 5.06 -16.30
N GLU A 111 -1.48 5.27 -16.90
CA GLU A 111 -1.24 5.03 -18.33
C GLU A 111 0.18 4.51 -18.55
N LEU A 112 0.29 3.22 -18.84
CA LEU A 112 1.54 2.53 -19.19
C LEU A 112 1.37 1.82 -20.53
N LEU A 113 2.48 1.65 -21.26
CA LEU A 113 2.49 0.95 -22.56
C LEU A 113 2.65 -0.58 -22.44
N LYS A 114 2.43 -1.12 -21.23
CA LYS A 114 2.65 -2.55 -20.94
C LYS A 114 1.43 -3.13 -20.22
N GLU A 115 1.12 -4.38 -20.51
CA GLU A 115 0.18 -5.20 -19.73
C GLU A 115 0.95 -6.16 -18.82
N PHE A 116 0.35 -6.52 -17.68
CA PHE A 116 0.95 -7.30 -16.61
C PHE A 116 0.17 -8.59 -16.36
N ASP A 117 0.84 -9.59 -15.83
CA ASP A 117 0.20 -10.81 -15.36
C ASP A 117 -0.58 -10.57 -14.06
N CYS A 118 -0.03 -9.71 -13.19
CA CYS A 118 -0.67 -9.32 -11.94
C CYS A 118 -0.60 -7.80 -11.75
N VAL A 119 -1.63 -7.25 -11.11
CA VAL A 119 -1.63 -5.89 -10.54
C VAL A 119 -1.98 -6.01 -9.07
N VAL A 120 -1.25 -5.30 -8.22
CA VAL A 120 -1.54 -5.22 -6.79
C VAL A 120 -1.71 -3.77 -6.35
N ILE A 121 -2.60 -3.54 -5.36
CA ILE A 121 -2.74 -2.29 -4.59
C ILE A 121 -2.84 -2.71 -3.14
N PHE A 122 -1.73 -2.67 -2.42
CA PHE A 122 -1.66 -3.17 -1.05
C PHE A 122 -1.53 -2.06 0.00
N CYS A 123 -1.54 -2.46 1.26
CA CYS A 123 -1.41 -1.56 2.42
C CYS A 123 -2.45 -0.44 2.41
N ASP A 124 -3.73 -0.81 2.17
CA ASP A 124 -4.88 0.12 2.19
C ASP A 124 -4.72 1.37 1.29
N SER A 125 -3.81 1.32 0.31
CA SER A 125 -3.52 2.46 -0.56
C SER A 125 -4.75 2.91 -1.37
N LEU A 126 -5.68 2.00 -1.70
CA LEU A 126 -6.92 2.35 -2.38
C LEU A 126 -7.84 3.25 -1.53
N ASN A 127 -7.72 3.21 -0.20
CA ASN A 127 -8.49 4.06 0.71
C ASN A 127 -8.12 5.55 0.64
N TYR A 128 -6.99 5.90 0.03
CA TYR A 128 -6.61 7.31 -0.21
C TYR A 128 -7.45 7.98 -1.30
N LEU A 129 -8.16 7.22 -2.13
CA LEU A 129 -9.12 7.76 -3.08
C LEU A 129 -10.37 8.25 -2.36
N GLN A 130 -10.83 9.47 -2.66
CA GLN A 130 -11.86 10.13 -1.89
C GLN A 130 -13.25 10.07 -2.55
N SER A 131 -13.37 9.58 -3.76
CA SER A 131 -14.62 9.51 -4.50
C SER A 131 -14.83 8.15 -5.17
N ASP A 132 -16.10 7.76 -5.31
CA ASP A 132 -16.53 6.58 -6.06
C ASP A 132 -15.96 6.59 -7.48
N LYS A 133 -15.92 7.77 -8.10
CA LYS A 133 -15.40 7.96 -9.46
C LYS A 133 -13.92 7.59 -9.55
N GLU A 134 -13.08 8.06 -8.63
CA GLU A 134 -11.64 7.75 -8.62
C GLU A 134 -11.39 6.25 -8.44
N VAL A 135 -12.15 5.58 -7.56
CA VAL A 135 -12.04 4.13 -7.36
C VAL A 135 -12.43 3.37 -8.63
N GLN A 136 -13.57 3.75 -9.26
CA GLN A 136 -14.01 3.13 -10.51
C GLN A 136 -13.01 3.35 -11.64
N GLU A 137 -12.47 4.56 -11.78
CA GLU A 137 -11.44 4.87 -12.78
C GLU A 137 -10.18 4.04 -12.53
N THR A 138 -9.73 3.92 -11.29
CA THR A 138 -8.58 3.06 -10.93
C THR A 138 -8.84 1.61 -11.31
N ILE A 139 -9.98 1.03 -10.94
CA ILE A 139 -10.35 -0.35 -11.29
C ILE A 139 -10.38 -0.55 -12.81
N GLN A 140 -10.92 0.41 -13.56
CA GLN A 140 -10.93 0.35 -15.03
C GLN A 140 -9.52 0.45 -15.63
N ARG A 141 -8.63 1.29 -15.07
CA ARG A 141 -7.24 1.40 -15.48
C ARG A 141 -6.48 0.11 -15.20
N VAL A 142 -6.67 -0.48 -14.03
CA VAL A 142 -6.10 -1.80 -13.70
C VAL A 142 -6.57 -2.86 -14.69
N TYR A 143 -7.86 -2.91 -15.01
CA TYR A 143 -8.39 -3.87 -15.99
C TYR A 143 -7.73 -3.72 -17.37
N LYS A 144 -7.48 -2.50 -17.83
CA LYS A 144 -6.79 -2.24 -19.10
C LYS A 144 -5.34 -2.71 -19.11
N HIS A 145 -4.64 -2.59 -17.97
CA HIS A 145 -3.22 -2.93 -17.85
C HIS A 145 -2.98 -4.39 -17.47
N LEU A 146 -4.01 -5.19 -17.27
CA LEU A 146 -3.89 -6.64 -17.09
C LEU A 146 -3.91 -7.35 -18.44
N LYS A 147 -3.09 -8.38 -18.59
CA LYS A 147 -3.21 -9.37 -19.66
C LYS A 147 -4.51 -10.15 -19.53
N PRO A 148 -5.07 -10.73 -20.61
CA PRO A 148 -6.17 -11.68 -20.49
C PRO A 148 -5.84 -12.81 -19.50
N GLY A 149 -6.76 -13.13 -18.58
CA GLY A 149 -6.53 -14.08 -17.49
C GLY A 149 -5.70 -13.52 -16.33
N GLY A 150 -5.21 -12.29 -16.41
CA GLY A 150 -4.40 -11.65 -15.37
C GLY A 150 -5.15 -11.41 -14.07
N LEU A 151 -4.41 -11.33 -12.98
CA LEU A 151 -4.92 -11.25 -11.60
C LEU A 151 -4.80 -9.84 -11.03
N PHE A 152 -5.87 -9.34 -10.45
CA PHE A 152 -5.89 -8.13 -9.62
C PHE A 152 -6.07 -8.50 -8.16
N VAL A 153 -5.19 -8.02 -7.27
CA VAL A 153 -5.30 -8.23 -5.83
C VAL A 153 -5.12 -6.90 -5.11
N PHE A 154 -6.02 -6.59 -4.20
CA PHE A 154 -5.89 -5.39 -3.37
C PHE A 154 -6.50 -5.60 -1.99
N ASP A 155 -6.14 -4.72 -1.07
CA ASP A 155 -6.75 -4.67 0.25
C ASP A 155 -7.25 -3.26 0.60
N VAL A 156 -8.24 -3.23 1.48
CA VAL A 156 -8.81 -2.00 2.03
C VAL A 156 -9.11 -2.18 3.51
N HIS A 157 -9.16 -1.08 4.23
CA HIS A 157 -9.75 -1.06 5.56
C HIS A 157 -11.24 -1.38 5.50
N SER A 158 -11.71 -2.20 6.43
CA SER A 158 -13.14 -2.48 6.59
C SER A 158 -13.88 -1.25 7.14
N VAL A 159 -15.20 -1.22 6.96
CA VAL A 159 -16.07 -0.22 7.61
C VAL A 159 -15.94 -0.32 9.14
N HIS A 160 -15.83 -1.54 9.70
CA HIS A 160 -15.58 -1.75 11.12
C HIS A 160 -14.28 -1.07 11.59
N LYS A 161 -13.18 -1.26 10.86
CA LYS A 161 -11.90 -0.62 11.23
C LYS A 161 -12.00 0.90 11.23
N MET A 162 -12.59 1.47 10.18
CA MET A 162 -12.74 2.93 10.06
C MET A 162 -13.61 3.50 11.19
N LYS A 163 -14.74 2.85 11.49
CA LYS A 163 -15.73 3.35 12.44
C LYS A 163 -15.39 3.04 13.90
N ASP A 164 -15.06 1.78 14.18
CA ASP A 164 -15.01 1.29 15.56
C ASP A 164 -13.57 1.25 16.11
N VAL A 165 -12.56 1.04 15.25
CA VAL A 165 -11.16 0.99 15.66
C VAL A 165 -10.51 2.38 15.58
N PHE A 166 -10.64 3.07 14.45
CA PHE A 166 -10.12 4.44 14.29
C PHE A 166 -11.06 5.49 14.89
N GLY A 167 -12.38 5.25 14.82
CA GLY A 167 -13.47 6.18 15.11
C GLY A 167 -13.25 7.10 16.32
N ASN A 168 -12.76 8.32 16.08
CA ASN A 168 -12.49 9.36 17.06
C ASN A 168 -11.54 8.91 18.19
N GLN A 169 -10.58 8.04 17.88
CA GLN A 169 -9.54 7.56 18.79
C GLN A 169 -8.27 8.40 18.67
N SER A 170 -7.44 8.33 19.71
CA SER A 170 -6.08 8.86 19.70
C SER A 170 -5.11 7.75 20.04
N PHE A 171 -4.06 7.66 19.28
CA PHE A 171 -2.96 6.71 19.47
C PHE A 171 -1.68 7.48 19.74
N SER A 172 -0.75 6.88 20.45
CA SER A 172 0.58 7.44 20.63
C SER A 172 1.61 6.34 20.73
N TYR A 173 2.78 6.64 20.24
CA TYR A 173 3.96 5.79 20.33
C TYR A 173 5.13 6.62 20.83
N VAL A 174 5.96 6.05 21.68
CA VAL A 174 7.12 6.74 22.26
C VAL A 174 8.32 5.83 22.18
N ASP A 175 9.34 6.27 21.45
CA ASP A 175 10.65 5.65 21.35
C ASP A 175 11.75 6.73 21.38
N GLU A 176 13.03 6.31 21.49
CA GLU A 176 14.15 7.23 21.52
C GLU A 176 14.37 7.91 20.15
N ASP A 177 14.13 7.20 19.05
CA ASP A 177 14.39 7.70 17.70
C ASP A 177 13.19 8.43 17.10
N VAL A 178 11.96 7.87 17.25
CA VAL A 178 10.74 8.45 16.70
C VAL A 178 9.58 8.27 17.66
N SER A 179 8.87 9.36 17.94
CA SER A 179 7.61 9.33 18.69
C SER A 179 6.52 9.98 17.87
N TYR A 180 5.26 9.56 18.07
CA TYR A 180 4.11 10.20 17.42
C TYR A 180 2.88 10.31 18.31
N ILE A 181 2.04 11.29 17.98
CA ILE A 181 0.66 11.43 18.46
C ILE A 181 -0.23 11.39 17.22
N TRP A 182 -1.14 10.44 17.17
CA TRP A 182 -2.03 10.20 16.04
C TRP A 182 -3.49 10.31 16.49
N ASN A 183 -4.19 11.32 15.98
CA ASN A 183 -5.59 11.57 16.24
C ASN A 183 -6.41 11.19 15.01
N CYS A 184 -7.50 10.47 15.21
CA CYS A 184 -8.42 10.08 14.15
C CYS A 184 -9.76 10.78 14.33
N THR A 185 -10.27 11.38 13.26
CA THR A 185 -11.63 11.94 13.20
C THR A 185 -12.44 11.19 12.15
N TYR A 186 -13.52 10.53 12.58
CA TYR A 186 -14.38 9.73 11.69
C TYR A 186 -15.64 10.49 11.28
N ASP A 187 -15.93 10.50 9.98
CA ASP A 187 -17.19 10.99 9.41
C ASP A 187 -18.08 9.80 9.00
N ASP A 188 -19.18 9.59 9.75
CA ASP A 188 -20.13 8.49 9.52
C ASP A 188 -20.95 8.69 8.23
N THR A 189 -21.05 9.91 7.71
CA THR A 189 -21.82 10.18 6.47
C THR A 189 -21.09 9.75 5.22
N ASP A 190 -19.75 9.70 5.27
CA ASP A 190 -18.87 9.46 4.13
C ASP A 190 -17.93 8.26 4.35
N MET A 191 -18.04 7.59 5.48
CA MET A 191 -17.16 6.48 5.89
C MET A 191 -15.67 6.84 5.75
N ARG A 192 -15.34 8.07 6.14
CA ARG A 192 -14.02 8.67 6.01
C ARG A 192 -13.37 8.85 7.39
N VAL A 193 -12.09 8.60 7.45
CA VAL A 193 -11.24 8.97 8.60
C VAL A 193 -10.22 10.00 8.14
N GLU A 194 -10.08 11.07 8.91
CA GLU A 194 -8.96 11.97 8.85
C GLU A 194 -7.99 11.60 9.96
N HIS A 195 -6.75 11.36 9.58
CA HIS A 195 -5.63 11.04 10.46
C HIS A 195 -4.74 12.26 10.58
N ASP A 196 -4.71 12.88 11.76
CA ASP A 196 -3.83 14.01 12.09
C ASP A 196 -2.68 13.46 12.95
N ILE A 197 -1.48 13.40 12.38
CA ILE A 197 -0.33 12.74 13.00
C ILE A 197 0.77 13.77 13.21
N THR A 198 1.14 13.97 14.47
CA THR A 198 2.33 14.75 14.85
C THR A 198 3.47 13.81 15.16
N PHE A 199 4.56 13.95 14.42
CA PHE A 199 5.80 13.19 14.60
C PHE A 199 6.85 14.02 15.32
N PHE A 200 7.71 13.32 16.08
CA PHE A 200 8.92 13.82 16.69
C PHE A 200 10.05 12.86 16.33
N ALA A 201 10.89 13.21 15.37
CA ALA A 201 12.04 12.41 14.95
C ALA A 201 13.33 12.99 15.56
N TYR A 202 14.17 12.14 16.15
CA TYR A 202 15.43 12.57 16.74
C TYR A 202 16.48 12.85 15.65
N ASP A 203 17.08 14.00 15.73
CA ASP A 203 18.18 14.42 14.88
C ASP A 203 19.49 14.40 15.69
N GLU A 204 20.38 13.46 15.37
CA GLU A 204 21.66 13.29 16.05
C GLU A 204 22.59 14.48 15.88
N GLU A 205 22.52 15.21 14.74
CA GLU A 205 23.39 16.36 14.48
C GLU A 205 23.00 17.57 15.34
N MET A 206 21.69 17.71 15.57
CA MET A 206 21.14 18.82 16.35
C MET A 206 20.97 18.49 17.83
N ASP A 207 21.09 17.21 18.23
CA ASP A 207 20.79 16.71 19.57
C ASP A 207 19.38 17.17 20.03
N ALA A 208 18.39 17.06 19.13
CA ALA A 208 17.03 17.54 19.33
C ALA A 208 16.01 16.76 18.50
N TYR A 209 14.76 16.82 18.90
CA TYR A 209 13.66 16.27 18.10
C TYR A 209 13.17 17.29 17.06
N HIS A 210 13.11 16.84 15.82
CA HIS A 210 12.42 17.59 14.76
C HIS A 210 10.94 17.22 14.77
N ARG A 211 10.05 18.25 14.87
CA ARG A 211 8.62 18.04 14.79
C ARG A 211 8.11 18.32 13.40
N PHE A 212 7.27 17.44 12.87
CA PHE A 212 6.46 17.68 11.66
C PHE A 212 5.07 17.07 11.83
N ASP A 213 4.13 17.58 11.03
CA ASP A 213 2.73 17.18 11.10
C ASP A 213 2.32 16.65 9.72
N GLU A 214 1.57 15.52 9.69
CA GLU A 214 0.99 14.92 8.49
C GLU A 214 -0.51 14.77 8.67
N VAL A 215 -1.26 15.04 7.60
CA VAL A 215 -2.71 14.83 7.57
C VAL A 215 -3.04 13.90 6.42
N HIS A 216 -3.65 12.76 6.74
CA HIS A 216 -4.08 11.77 5.77
C HIS A 216 -5.59 11.60 5.84
N ALA A 217 -6.26 11.55 4.69
CA ALA A 217 -7.66 11.25 4.60
C ALA A 217 -7.83 9.90 3.91
N GLN A 218 -8.48 8.96 4.58
CA GLN A 218 -8.82 7.65 4.03
C GLN A 218 -10.33 7.47 4.03
N ARG A 219 -10.86 6.84 2.98
CA ARG A 219 -12.26 6.51 2.81
C ARG A 219 -12.40 5.04 2.44
N THR A 220 -13.42 4.39 2.95
CA THR A 220 -13.77 3.03 2.55
C THR A 220 -15.21 2.93 2.07
N TRP A 221 -15.54 1.80 1.47
CA TRP A 221 -16.89 1.45 1.02
C TRP A 221 -17.24 0.04 1.48
N SER A 222 -18.50 -0.32 1.36
CA SER A 222 -18.91 -1.69 1.66
C SER A 222 -18.31 -2.68 0.65
N ILE A 223 -18.19 -3.95 1.06
CA ILE A 223 -17.74 -5.05 0.20
C ILE A 223 -18.56 -5.09 -1.10
N ASP A 224 -19.89 -4.91 -1.00
CA ASP A 224 -20.79 -4.96 -2.15
C ASP A 224 -20.48 -3.87 -3.19
N HIS A 225 -20.06 -2.67 -2.75
CA HIS A 225 -19.65 -1.61 -3.69
C HIS A 225 -18.42 -2.02 -4.48
N TYR A 226 -17.37 -2.50 -3.80
CA TYR A 226 -16.14 -2.96 -4.49
C TYR A 226 -16.44 -4.12 -5.46
N GLN A 227 -17.26 -5.09 -5.05
CA GLN A 227 -17.65 -6.20 -5.93
C GLN A 227 -18.45 -5.72 -7.16
N SER A 228 -19.35 -4.73 -6.98
CA SER A 228 -20.10 -4.14 -8.09
C SER A 228 -19.17 -3.46 -9.08
N TRP A 229 -18.26 -2.61 -8.61
CA TRP A 229 -17.30 -1.89 -9.46
C TRP A 229 -16.34 -2.83 -10.19
N LEU A 230 -15.88 -3.89 -9.54
CA LEU A 230 -15.09 -4.93 -10.20
C LEU A 230 -15.88 -5.62 -11.32
N SER A 231 -17.12 -6.00 -11.04
CA SER A 231 -18.00 -6.65 -12.02
C SER A 231 -18.32 -5.72 -13.20
N GLU A 232 -18.61 -4.46 -12.93
CA GLU A 232 -18.88 -3.43 -13.94
C GLU A 232 -17.66 -3.17 -14.84
N ALA A 233 -16.44 -3.26 -14.30
CA ALA A 233 -15.21 -3.16 -15.08
C ALA A 233 -14.92 -4.41 -15.94
N GLY A 234 -15.63 -5.52 -15.70
CA GLY A 234 -15.52 -6.77 -16.48
C GLY A 234 -14.69 -7.86 -15.80
N PHE A 235 -14.31 -7.67 -14.54
CA PHE A 235 -13.63 -8.72 -13.77
C PHE A 235 -14.56 -9.91 -13.49
N ILE A 236 -13.96 -11.08 -13.41
CA ILE A 236 -14.61 -12.36 -13.09
C ILE A 236 -13.90 -13.02 -11.91
N ASN A 237 -14.46 -14.09 -11.34
CA ASN A 237 -13.87 -14.85 -10.24
C ASN A 237 -13.47 -13.94 -9.07
N ILE A 238 -14.39 -13.03 -8.69
CA ILE A 238 -14.17 -12.09 -7.59
C ILE A 238 -14.28 -12.85 -6.28
N GLU A 239 -13.17 -12.95 -5.56
CA GLU A 239 -13.10 -13.55 -4.23
C GLU A 239 -12.86 -12.45 -3.20
N VAL A 240 -13.46 -12.60 -2.01
CA VAL A 240 -13.30 -11.70 -0.88
C VAL A 240 -12.84 -12.51 0.33
N SER A 241 -11.84 -12.01 1.01
CA SER A 241 -11.31 -12.63 2.23
C SER A 241 -10.87 -11.54 3.21
N ALA A 242 -10.41 -11.91 4.41
CA ALA A 242 -10.06 -10.92 5.41
C ALA A 242 -8.86 -11.33 6.27
N ASP A 243 -8.18 -10.32 6.81
CA ASP A 243 -7.17 -10.45 7.87
C ASP A 243 -6.10 -11.50 7.51
N PHE A 244 -5.59 -11.45 6.26
CA PHE A 244 -4.59 -12.37 5.66
C PHE A 244 -5.02 -13.84 5.63
N LYS A 245 -6.29 -14.14 5.88
CA LYS A 245 -6.84 -15.49 5.82
C LYS A 245 -7.66 -15.66 4.56
N MET A 246 -7.69 -16.89 4.04
CA MET A 246 -8.51 -17.25 2.87
C MET A 246 -9.97 -17.52 3.27
N SER A 247 -10.44 -16.96 4.37
CA SER A 247 -11.80 -17.10 4.89
C SER A 247 -12.63 -15.85 4.62
N GLU A 248 -13.93 -16.02 4.54
CA GLU A 248 -14.88 -14.91 4.39
C GLU A 248 -14.74 -13.89 5.53
N PRO A 249 -14.93 -12.58 5.23
CA PRO A 249 -14.96 -11.54 6.24
C PRO A 249 -16.05 -11.76 7.29
N THR A 250 -15.76 -11.34 8.51
CA THR A 250 -16.72 -11.23 9.61
C THR A 250 -17.05 -9.77 9.89
N SER A 251 -18.02 -9.51 10.77
CA SER A 251 -18.34 -8.15 11.22
C SER A 251 -17.20 -7.46 11.99
N TYR A 252 -16.17 -8.19 12.38
CA TYR A 252 -15.04 -7.70 13.15
C TYR A 252 -13.73 -7.72 12.36
N SER A 253 -13.76 -8.15 11.11
CA SER A 253 -12.58 -8.12 10.25
C SER A 253 -12.13 -6.68 10.03
N GLU A 254 -10.84 -6.44 10.15
CA GLU A 254 -10.27 -5.10 10.01
C GLU A 254 -9.77 -4.80 8.60
N ARG A 255 -9.23 -5.80 7.91
CA ARG A 255 -8.67 -5.69 6.56
C ARG A 255 -9.39 -6.62 5.62
N ILE A 256 -9.91 -6.07 4.53
CA ILE A 256 -10.63 -6.82 3.50
C ILE A 256 -9.74 -6.93 2.26
N PHE A 257 -9.54 -8.14 1.80
CA PHE A 257 -8.80 -8.46 0.58
C PHE A 257 -9.75 -8.84 -0.54
N PHE A 258 -9.47 -8.34 -1.72
CA PHE A 258 -10.16 -8.70 -2.95
C PHE A 258 -9.16 -9.32 -3.93
N SER A 259 -9.57 -10.40 -4.58
CA SER A 259 -8.89 -10.91 -5.76
C SER A 259 -9.88 -11.09 -6.90
N ALA A 260 -9.49 -10.72 -8.11
CA ALA A 260 -10.34 -10.76 -9.27
C ALA A 260 -9.52 -11.02 -10.54
N GLN A 261 -10.10 -11.67 -11.53
CA GLN A 261 -9.41 -12.01 -12.78
C GLN A 261 -9.98 -11.24 -13.97
N LYS A 262 -9.09 -10.77 -14.85
CA LYS A 262 -9.50 -10.31 -16.18
C LYS A 262 -9.92 -11.51 -17.01
N LYS A 263 -11.05 -11.35 -17.74
CA LYS A 263 -11.55 -12.41 -18.63
C LYS A 263 -10.47 -12.84 -19.65
N GLU A 264 -10.37 -14.15 -19.88
CA GLU A 264 -9.49 -14.69 -20.93
C GLU A 264 -9.89 -14.13 -22.32
N ALA A 265 -8.94 -14.01 -23.22
CA ALA A 265 -9.27 -13.73 -24.63
C ALA A 265 -10.01 -14.93 -25.25
N GLU A 266 -11.06 -14.65 -26.02
CA GLU A 266 -11.80 -15.67 -26.75
C GLU A 266 -10.97 -16.26 -27.88
#